data_1f03499b075853e19153fe7a8d17a795
#
_entry.id   1f03499b075853e19153fe7a8d17a795
#
_cell.length_a   1.000
_cell.length_b   1.000
_cell.length_c   1.000
_cell.angle_alpha   90.00
_cell.angle_beta   90.00
_cell.angle_gamma   90.00
#
_symmetry.space_group_name_H-M   'P 1'
#
loop_
_entity.id
_entity.type
_entity.pdbx_description
1 polymer ?
#
loop_
_entity_poly.entity_id
_entity_poly.type
_entity_poly.pdbx_seq_one_letter_code
_entity_poly.pdbx_strand_id
1 'polypeptide(L)'
;MKFVESINNALEKMLNNHKGIILYGEDLLDPYGGAFKVTKGLSSKHPNRVLPTPISEAAMIGIAGGMALGGMRPIVEIMFGDFIMLGADQLLNHLVKYEWMYNNKHNVPVTIRTTMGGRRGYGPTHSQSIEPILSSIPGL
;
A
#
# COMPACT_ATOMS: atom_id res chain seq x y z
N MET A 1 7.47 -17.70 -14.54
CA MET A 1 6.97 -16.35 -14.17
C MET A 1 7.70 -15.92 -12.91
N LYS A 2 8.27 -14.73 -12.89
CA LYS A 2 8.95 -14.19 -11.71
C LYS A 2 7.91 -13.72 -10.68
N PHE A 3 8.27 -13.69 -9.39
CA PHE A 3 7.36 -13.27 -8.33
C PHE A 3 6.80 -11.85 -8.56
N VAL A 4 7.65 -10.91 -8.99
CA VAL A 4 7.23 -9.54 -9.32
C VAL A 4 6.22 -9.49 -10.46
N GLU A 5 6.37 -10.34 -11.47
CA GLU A 5 5.43 -10.44 -12.58
C GLU A 5 4.07 -10.97 -12.12
N SER A 6 4.06 -11.91 -11.17
CA SER A 6 2.82 -12.42 -10.57
C SER A 6 2.06 -11.33 -9.82
N ILE A 7 2.77 -10.48 -9.06
CA ILE A 7 2.16 -9.35 -8.36
C ILE A 7 1.62 -8.33 -9.37
N ASN A 8 2.41 -7.95 -10.38
CA ASN A 8 1.97 -7.01 -11.42
C ASN A 8 0.69 -7.50 -12.10
N ASN A 9 0.66 -8.76 -12.54
CA ASN A 9 -0.51 -9.36 -13.15
C ASN A 9 -1.74 -9.39 -12.23
N ALA A 10 -1.54 -9.65 -10.93
CA ALA A 10 -2.62 -9.62 -9.95
C ALA A 10 -3.19 -8.21 -9.77
N LEU A 11 -2.32 -7.19 -9.67
CA LEU A 11 -2.73 -5.79 -9.58
C LEU A 11 -3.50 -5.35 -10.83
N GLU A 12 -3.00 -5.70 -12.02
CA GLU A 12 -3.70 -5.41 -13.28
C GLU A 12 -5.08 -6.07 -13.33
N LYS A 13 -5.16 -7.35 -12.95
CA LYS A 13 -6.43 -8.08 -12.90
C LYS A 13 -7.42 -7.44 -11.93
N MET A 14 -6.95 -7.00 -10.76
CA MET A 14 -7.80 -6.31 -9.79
C MET A 14 -8.29 -4.96 -10.33
N LEU A 15 -7.41 -4.16 -10.94
CA LEU A 15 -7.77 -2.90 -11.57
C LEU A 15 -8.79 -3.09 -12.71
N ASN A 16 -8.66 -4.14 -13.51
CA ASN A 16 -9.61 -4.45 -14.58
C ASN A 16 -10.99 -4.84 -14.06
N ASN A 17 -11.04 -5.65 -13.01
CA ASN A 17 -12.28 -6.28 -12.55
C ASN A 17 -13.05 -5.45 -11.51
N HIS A 18 -12.39 -4.49 -10.83
CA HIS A 18 -13.00 -3.74 -9.73
C HIS A 18 -12.80 -2.23 -9.89
N LYS A 19 -13.88 -1.51 -10.20
CA LYS A 19 -13.84 -0.05 -10.41
C LYS A 19 -13.47 0.76 -9.16
N GLY A 20 -13.75 0.25 -7.97
CA GLY A 20 -13.45 0.91 -6.70
C GLY A 20 -12.00 0.79 -6.24
N ILE A 21 -11.14 0.06 -6.94
CA ILE A 21 -9.72 -0.05 -6.61
C ILE A 21 -8.97 1.15 -7.13
N ILE A 22 -8.22 1.78 -6.24
CA ILE A 22 -7.21 2.81 -6.53
C ILE A 22 -5.88 2.29 -6.01
N LEU A 23 -4.88 2.23 -6.87
CA LEU A 23 -3.48 1.97 -6.51
C LEU A 23 -2.75 3.29 -6.46
N TYR A 24 -2.14 3.62 -5.34
CA TYR A 24 -1.37 4.85 -5.24
C TYR A 24 -0.17 4.70 -4.30
N GLY A 25 0.82 5.54 -4.48
CA GLY A 25 2.05 5.49 -3.71
C GLY A 25 3.22 6.18 -4.39
N GLU A 26 4.39 5.92 -3.86
CA GLU A 26 5.63 6.55 -4.27
C GLU A 26 6.14 5.96 -5.58
N ASP A 27 6.49 6.85 -6.53
CA ASP A 27 7.14 6.50 -7.81
C ASP A 27 6.45 5.40 -8.64
N LEU A 28 5.13 5.30 -8.58
CA LEU A 28 4.38 4.23 -9.26
C LEU A 28 4.28 4.40 -10.77
N LEU A 29 4.45 5.63 -11.26
CA LEU A 29 4.19 5.92 -12.67
C LEU A 29 5.27 5.36 -13.60
N ASP A 30 4.85 5.07 -14.82
CA ASP A 30 5.78 4.76 -15.91
C ASP A 30 6.65 6.00 -16.27
N PRO A 31 7.88 5.79 -16.66
CA PRO A 31 8.56 4.50 -16.95
C PRO A 31 9.19 3.82 -15.72
N TYR A 32 9.17 4.45 -14.54
CA TYR A 32 9.80 3.86 -13.34
C TYR A 32 9.08 2.61 -12.87
N GLY A 33 7.77 2.69 -12.64
CA GLY A 33 6.91 1.54 -12.39
C GLY A 33 7.03 0.95 -10.98
N GLY A 34 7.24 1.78 -9.96
CA GLY A 34 7.33 1.38 -8.56
C GLY A 34 8.61 0.65 -8.18
N ALA A 35 8.75 0.36 -6.89
CA ALA A 35 9.88 -0.42 -6.38
C ALA A 35 9.97 -1.78 -7.09
N PHE A 36 11.18 -2.11 -7.57
CA PHE A 36 11.44 -3.33 -8.35
C PHE A 36 10.58 -3.49 -9.61
N LYS A 37 10.02 -2.38 -10.13
CA LYS A 37 9.16 -2.33 -11.34
C LYS A 37 7.87 -3.14 -11.19
N VAL A 38 7.35 -3.25 -9.98
CA VAL A 38 6.16 -4.04 -9.70
C VAL A 38 4.89 -3.46 -10.32
N THR A 39 4.81 -2.13 -10.50
CA THR A 39 3.64 -1.45 -11.09
C THR A 39 3.87 -1.04 -12.55
N LYS A 40 4.99 -1.46 -13.15
CA LYS A 40 5.34 -1.11 -14.54
C LYS A 40 4.19 -1.43 -15.52
N GLY A 41 3.83 -0.45 -16.33
CA GLY A 41 2.76 -0.54 -17.33
C GLY A 41 1.36 -0.27 -16.79
N LEU A 42 1.17 -0.28 -15.46
CA LEU A 42 -0.17 -0.12 -14.88
C LEU A 42 -0.68 1.32 -14.98
N SER A 43 0.18 2.31 -14.77
CA SER A 43 -0.23 3.73 -14.87
C SER A 43 -0.61 4.12 -16.30
N SER A 44 0.09 3.59 -17.30
CA SER A 44 -0.24 3.80 -18.70
C SER A 44 -1.61 3.21 -19.09
N LYS A 45 -1.97 2.06 -18.50
CA LYS A 45 -3.25 1.38 -18.74
C LYS A 45 -4.39 1.97 -17.89
N HIS A 46 -4.10 2.48 -16.71
CA HIS A 46 -5.09 2.95 -15.73
C HIS A 46 -4.72 4.34 -15.16
N PRO A 47 -4.58 5.39 -16.00
CA PRO A 47 -4.03 6.68 -15.59
C PRO A 47 -4.81 7.39 -14.48
N ASN A 48 -6.11 7.11 -14.35
CA ASN A 48 -6.97 7.71 -13.33
C ASN A 48 -7.07 6.86 -12.05
N ARG A 49 -6.38 5.73 -11.97
CA ARG A 49 -6.48 4.80 -10.84
C ARG A 49 -5.12 4.26 -10.35
N VAL A 50 -4.05 4.61 -11.04
CA VAL A 50 -2.68 4.41 -10.58
C VAL A 50 -2.05 5.78 -10.44
N LEU A 51 -1.92 6.24 -9.19
CA LEU A 51 -1.65 7.64 -8.87
C LEU A 51 -0.35 7.78 -8.09
N PRO A 52 0.47 8.79 -8.39
CA PRO A 52 1.66 9.09 -7.61
C PRO A 52 1.29 9.85 -6.34
N THR A 53 2.15 9.78 -5.34
CA THR A 53 2.07 10.61 -4.13
C THR A 53 3.39 11.32 -3.89
N PRO A 54 3.38 12.44 -3.15
CA PRO A 54 4.57 12.88 -2.44
C PRO A 54 5.04 11.81 -1.43
N ILE A 55 6.30 11.87 -1.03
CA ILE A 55 6.84 11.01 0.03
C ILE A 55 6.30 11.49 1.37
N SER A 56 5.27 10.80 1.85
CA SER A 56 4.64 11.05 3.16
C SER A 56 3.80 9.85 3.56
N GLU A 57 4.41 8.84 4.12
CA GLU A 57 3.79 7.54 4.40
C GLU A 57 2.62 7.66 5.38
N ALA A 58 2.75 8.55 6.39
CA ALA A 58 1.66 8.86 7.31
C ALA A 58 0.43 9.40 6.57
N ALA A 59 0.63 10.38 5.67
CA ALA A 59 -0.46 10.93 4.87
C ALA A 59 -1.06 9.89 3.93
N MET A 60 -0.22 9.07 3.30
CA MET A 60 -0.66 8.00 2.40
C MET A 60 -1.58 7.00 3.13
N ILE A 61 -1.16 6.51 4.28
CA ILE A 61 -1.96 5.57 5.08
C ILE A 61 -3.25 6.23 5.60
N GLY A 62 -3.18 7.49 6.05
CA GLY A 62 -4.35 8.24 6.50
C GLY A 62 -5.37 8.47 5.38
N ILE A 63 -4.92 8.83 4.18
CA ILE A 63 -5.75 8.99 2.98
C ILE A 63 -6.44 7.66 2.62
N ALA A 64 -5.72 6.53 2.72
CA ALA A 64 -6.32 5.21 2.49
C ALA A 64 -7.52 4.94 3.39
N GLY A 65 -7.40 5.30 4.67
CA GLY A 65 -8.51 5.18 5.61
C GLY A 65 -9.74 5.98 5.18
N GLY A 66 -9.53 7.25 4.80
CA GLY A 66 -10.59 8.11 4.28
C GLY A 66 -11.22 7.57 3.00
N MET A 67 -10.41 7.10 2.05
CA MET A 67 -10.89 6.48 0.82
C MET A 67 -11.73 5.22 1.09
N ALA A 68 -11.29 4.38 2.01
CA ALA A 68 -12.02 3.16 2.40
C ALA A 68 -13.36 3.48 3.08
N LEU A 69 -13.39 4.46 3.97
CA LEU A 69 -14.64 4.97 4.57
C LEU A 69 -15.59 5.56 3.51
N GLY A 70 -15.03 6.12 2.43
CA GLY A 70 -15.78 6.58 1.26
C GLY A 70 -16.23 5.47 0.30
N GLY A 71 -16.01 4.19 0.66
CA GLY A 71 -16.45 3.04 -0.14
C GLY A 71 -15.49 2.57 -1.22
N MET A 72 -14.27 3.11 -1.27
CA MET A 72 -13.22 2.65 -2.17
C MET A 72 -12.42 1.49 -1.55
N ARG A 73 -11.59 0.85 -2.37
CA ARG A 73 -10.66 -0.20 -1.95
C ARG A 73 -9.23 0.21 -2.32
N PRO A 74 -8.61 1.09 -1.54
CA PRO A 74 -7.27 1.57 -1.84
C PRO A 74 -6.21 0.49 -1.64
N ILE A 75 -5.25 0.46 -2.55
CA ILE A 75 -4.00 -0.28 -2.42
C ILE A 75 -2.89 0.77 -2.31
N VAL A 76 -2.24 0.82 -1.17
CA VAL A 76 -1.14 1.77 -0.90
C VAL A 76 0.18 1.06 -1.12
N GLU A 77 1.01 1.64 -1.95
CA GLU A 77 2.38 1.16 -2.16
C GLU A 77 3.34 2.04 -1.37
N ILE A 78 4.00 1.47 -0.37
CA ILE A 78 5.11 2.08 0.35
C ILE A 78 6.39 1.45 -0.16
N MET A 79 7.36 2.27 -0.53
CA MET A 79 8.55 1.82 -1.25
C MET A 79 9.36 0.79 -0.46
N PHE A 80 9.57 1.01 0.85
CA PHE A 80 10.25 0.09 1.75
C PHE A 80 9.48 -0.09 3.05
N GLY A 81 9.44 -1.32 3.55
CA GLY A 81 8.75 -1.68 4.79
C GLY A 81 9.24 -0.93 6.01
N ASP A 82 10.52 -0.57 6.02
CA ASP A 82 11.12 0.28 7.05
C ASP A 82 10.31 1.56 7.31
N PHE A 83 9.71 2.14 6.27
CA PHE A 83 8.99 3.41 6.34
C PHE A 83 7.50 3.28 6.71
N ILE A 84 6.95 2.08 6.78
CA ILE A 84 5.59 1.89 7.33
C ILE A 84 5.48 2.46 8.73
N MET A 85 6.56 2.43 9.51
CA MET A 85 6.58 2.94 10.86
C MET A 85 6.35 4.46 10.96
N LEU A 86 6.58 5.22 9.87
CA LEU A 86 6.20 6.63 9.80
C LEU A 86 4.68 6.84 9.82
N GLY A 87 3.91 5.84 9.41
CA GLY A 87 2.46 5.83 9.46
C GLY A 87 1.88 4.94 10.56
N ALA A 88 2.67 4.59 11.59
CA ALA A 88 2.25 3.69 12.66
C ALA A 88 0.99 4.17 13.40
N ASP A 89 0.86 5.48 13.62
CA ASP A 89 -0.34 6.07 14.23
C ASP A 89 -1.59 5.81 13.39
N GLN A 90 -1.51 6.04 12.08
CA GLN A 90 -2.62 5.82 11.14
C GLN A 90 -3.02 4.34 11.09
N LEU A 91 -2.07 3.43 11.20
CA LEU A 91 -2.35 2.00 11.30
C LEU A 91 -3.00 1.66 12.63
N LEU A 92 -2.30 1.97 13.74
CA LEU A 92 -2.63 1.48 15.06
C LEU A 92 -3.83 2.20 15.69
N ASN A 93 -3.94 3.52 15.53
CA ASN A 93 -4.97 4.33 16.18
C ASN A 93 -6.17 4.63 15.27
N HIS A 94 -6.04 4.40 13.97
CA HIS A 94 -7.10 4.68 13.00
C HIS A 94 -7.57 3.43 12.27
N LEU A 95 -6.83 2.90 11.30
CA LEU A 95 -7.33 1.86 10.39
C LEU A 95 -7.88 0.64 11.11
N VAL A 96 -7.09 0.04 12.01
CA VAL A 96 -7.49 -1.19 12.71
C VAL A 96 -8.57 -0.98 13.77
N LYS A 97 -8.85 0.28 14.16
CA LYS A 97 -9.85 0.62 15.18
C LYS A 97 -11.15 1.17 14.62
N TYR A 98 -11.19 1.62 13.38
CA TYR A 98 -12.38 2.27 12.81
C TYR A 98 -13.63 1.38 12.89
N GLU A 99 -13.51 0.11 12.54
CA GLU A 99 -14.64 -0.81 12.60
C GLU A 99 -15.22 -0.90 14.00
N TRP A 100 -14.38 -1.09 15.01
CA TRP A 100 -14.78 -1.12 16.41
C TRP A 100 -15.32 0.23 16.91
N MET A 101 -14.62 1.34 16.62
CA MET A 101 -15.00 2.69 17.07
C MET A 101 -16.37 3.12 16.53
N TYR A 102 -16.71 2.68 15.33
CA TYR A 102 -17.98 2.99 14.67
C TYR A 102 -19.01 1.85 14.79
N ASN A 103 -18.88 1.00 15.80
CA ASN A 103 -19.83 -0.06 16.13
C ASN A 103 -20.06 -1.01 14.94
N ASN A 104 -19.02 -1.40 14.25
CA ASN A 104 -19.02 -2.31 13.09
C ASN A 104 -19.90 -1.84 11.91
N LYS A 105 -20.15 -0.55 11.83
CA LYS A 105 -20.95 0.03 10.72
C LYS A 105 -20.14 0.34 9.47
N HIS A 106 -18.81 0.43 9.59
CA HIS A 106 -17.92 0.81 8.51
C HIS A 106 -16.81 -0.22 8.37
N ASN A 107 -16.73 -0.84 7.20
CA ASN A 107 -15.61 -1.66 6.83
C ASN A 107 -14.51 -0.77 6.21
N VAL A 108 -13.25 -1.03 6.53
CA VAL A 108 -12.09 -0.25 6.07
C VAL A 108 -11.13 -1.14 5.28
N PRO A 109 -11.50 -1.55 4.05
CA PRO A 109 -10.75 -2.50 3.25
C PRO A 109 -9.52 -1.84 2.60
N VAL A 110 -8.50 -1.57 3.38
CA VAL A 110 -7.22 -1.03 2.92
C VAL A 110 -6.22 -2.17 2.72
N THR A 111 -5.49 -2.14 1.62
CA THR A 111 -4.32 -3.00 1.40
C THR A 111 -3.07 -2.13 1.36
N ILE A 112 -2.12 -2.39 2.25
CA ILE A 112 -0.80 -1.75 2.22
C ILE A 112 0.20 -2.77 1.69
N ARG A 113 0.91 -2.39 0.64
CA ARG A 113 1.93 -3.21 0.02
C ARG A 113 3.30 -2.54 0.15
N THR A 114 4.30 -3.32 0.50
CA THR A 114 5.68 -2.84 0.62
C THR A 114 6.66 -3.97 0.37
N THR A 115 7.92 -3.61 0.18
CA THR A 115 9.05 -4.55 0.09
C THR A 115 9.81 -4.55 1.39
N MET A 116 10.23 -5.71 1.86
CA MET A 116 11.00 -5.87 3.10
C MET A 116 12.20 -6.80 2.92
N GLY A 117 13.11 -6.76 3.88
CA GLY A 117 14.23 -7.67 4.01
C GLY A 117 15.51 -7.18 3.38
N GLY A 118 16.59 -7.83 3.76
CA GLY A 118 17.96 -7.45 3.43
C GLY A 118 18.52 -8.09 2.16
N ARG A 119 19.86 -8.19 2.13
CA ARG A 119 20.67 -8.80 1.06
C ARG A 119 20.68 -8.05 -0.29
N ARG A 120 20.25 -6.77 -0.30
CA ARG A 120 20.24 -5.92 -1.51
C ARG A 120 21.28 -4.80 -1.49
N GLY A 121 22.00 -4.62 -0.39
CA GLY A 121 23.02 -3.59 -0.25
C GLY A 121 22.50 -2.18 -0.01
N TYR A 122 21.22 -2.03 0.38
CA TYR A 122 20.61 -0.72 0.65
C TYR A 122 20.93 -0.16 2.05
N GLY A 123 21.69 -0.89 2.86
CA GLY A 123 22.03 -0.47 4.21
C GLY A 123 20.96 -0.78 5.26
N PRO A 124 21.23 -0.46 6.54
CA PRO A 124 20.38 -0.91 7.65
C PRO A 124 18.99 -0.28 7.68
N THR A 125 18.82 0.91 7.11
CA THR A 125 17.55 1.65 7.12
C THR A 125 16.60 1.26 5.99
N HIS A 126 16.99 0.35 5.10
CA HIS A 126 16.18 -0.12 3.95
C HIS A 126 16.19 -1.66 3.85
N SER A 127 16.51 -2.34 4.94
CA SER A 127 16.73 -3.79 4.92
C SER A 127 16.12 -4.48 6.14
N GLN A 128 15.26 -3.81 6.87
CA GLN A 128 14.64 -4.36 8.06
C GLN A 128 13.53 -5.35 7.72
N SER A 129 13.25 -6.24 8.67
CA SER A 129 12.10 -7.15 8.66
C SER A 129 11.22 -6.74 9.83
N ILE A 130 10.17 -6.00 9.56
CA ILE A 130 9.30 -5.40 10.57
C ILE A 130 8.00 -6.19 10.79
N GLU A 131 7.86 -7.35 10.16
CA GLU A 131 6.68 -8.22 10.27
C GLU A 131 6.30 -8.54 11.72
N PRO A 132 7.27 -8.81 12.64
CA PRO A 132 6.93 -9.06 14.05
C PRO A 132 6.27 -7.87 14.74
N ILE A 133 6.64 -6.64 14.37
CA ILE A 133 6.03 -5.41 14.92
C ILE A 133 4.60 -5.30 14.39
N LEU A 134 4.40 -5.48 13.09
CA LEU A 134 3.08 -5.39 12.48
C LEU A 134 2.15 -6.51 12.96
N SER A 135 2.66 -7.72 13.10
CA SER A 135 1.85 -8.87 13.58
C SER A 135 1.39 -8.74 15.03
N SER A 136 1.99 -7.83 15.80
CA SER A 136 1.54 -7.52 17.16
C SER A 136 0.33 -6.58 17.22
N ILE A 137 -0.10 -6.01 16.08
CA ILE A 137 -1.23 -5.08 16.02
C ILE A 137 -2.53 -5.87 15.79
N PRO A 138 -3.45 -5.89 16.77
CA PRO A 138 -4.73 -6.58 16.61
C PRO A 138 -5.57 -5.97 15.48
N GLY A 139 -6.06 -6.78 14.59
CA GLY A 139 -6.93 -6.34 13.47
C GLY A 139 -6.20 -5.98 12.18
N LEU A 140 -4.88 -6.08 12.16
CA LEU A 140 -4.08 -5.88 10.94
C LEU A 140 -3.98 -7.17 10.13
#